data_ca9917ea47ba46b334970476aa1f4292
#
_entry.id   ca9917ea47ba46b334970476aa1f4292
#
_cell.length_a   1.000
_cell.length_b   1.000
_cell.length_c   1.000
_cell.angle_alpha   90.00
_cell.angle_beta   90.00
_cell.angle_gamma   90.00
#
_symmetry.space_group_name_H-M   'P 1'
#
loop_
_entity.id
_entity.type
_entity.pdbx_description
1 polymer ?
#
loop_
_entity_poly.entity_id
_entity_poly.type
_entity_poly.pdbx_seq_one_letter_code
_entity_poly.pdbx_strand_id
1 'polypeptide(L)'
;LYEQWCETHPITELPKWKRGENVRLVKTEEHFRAAAQLFSEGRRDLGRGYWTEEGLAEWTPEYFYDQLKEEKAQGWACYLHYTKNEPDGMISVDHKGGRIEHLFIAASARGKGIGQKMLDFARKKLPEHPHPTLTVLDKNTRALALYRRMGWKVCGVELVFDPAKDRFAAVHSELLVMRYEG
;
A
#
# COMPACT_ATOMS: atom_id res chain seq x y z
N LEU A 1 0.67 -23.68 -5.34
CA LEU A 1 -0.17 -24.24 -4.26
C LEU A 1 -0.85 -23.16 -3.43
N TYR A 2 -0.11 -22.21 -2.86
CA TYR A 2 -0.70 -21.12 -2.06
C TYR A 2 -1.53 -20.15 -2.92
N GLU A 3 -1.04 -19.78 -4.09
CA GLU A 3 -1.77 -18.91 -5.03
C GLU A 3 -3.07 -19.57 -5.53
N GLN A 4 -3.04 -20.84 -5.89
CA GLN A 4 -4.23 -21.59 -6.26
C GLN A 4 -5.22 -21.70 -5.11
N TRP A 5 -4.72 -21.90 -3.89
CA TRP A 5 -5.57 -21.93 -2.69
C TRP A 5 -6.26 -20.57 -2.48
N CYS A 6 -5.56 -19.44 -2.67
CA CYS A 6 -6.11 -18.10 -2.55
C CYS A 6 -7.22 -17.81 -3.58
N GLU A 7 -7.10 -18.34 -4.80
CA GLU A 7 -8.14 -18.20 -5.84
C GLU A 7 -9.43 -18.93 -5.48
N THR A 8 -9.31 -20.07 -4.79
CA THR A 8 -10.45 -20.92 -4.41
C THR A 8 -11.02 -20.61 -3.02
N HIS A 9 -10.31 -19.76 -2.23
CA HIS A 9 -10.70 -19.41 -0.87
C HIS A 9 -10.76 -17.89 -0.70
N PRO A 10 -11.77 -17.22 -1.29
CA PRO A 10 -11.92 -15.78 -1.14
C PRO A 10 -12.16 -15.41 0.32
N ILE A 11 -11.76 -14.19 0.68
CA ILE A 11 -12.07 -13.62 1.99
C ILE A 11 -13.56 -13.24 1.99
N THR A 12 -14.38 -14.01 2.68
CA THR A 12 -15.82 -13.75 2.81
C THR A 12 -16.15 -12.81 3.95
N GLU A 13 -15.30 -12.78 4.97
CA GLU A 13 -15.45 -11.88 6.12
C GLU A 13 -14.14 -11.16 6.40
N LEU A 14 -14.21 -9.83 6.47
CA LEU A 14 -13.08 -9.01 6.86
C LEU A 14 -12.91 -8.98 8.37
N PRO A 15 -11.67 -8.90 8.88
CA PRO A 15 -11.43 -8.73 10.30
C PRO A 15 -12.14 -7.47 10.82
N LYS A 16 -12.84 -7.60 11.93
CA LYS A 16 -13.51 -6.45 12.56
C LYS A 16 -12.51 -5.52 13.25
N TRP A 17 -12.84 -4.23 13.29
CA TRP A 17 -12.09 -3.26 14.09
C TRP A 17 -12.10 -3.66 15.56
N LYS A 18 -10.94 -3.65 16.19
CA LYS A 18 -10.78 -3.98 17.60
C LYS A 18 -10.89 -2.71 18.46
N ARG A 19 -11.18 -2.88 19.75
CA ARG A 19 -11.16 -1.78 20.70
C ARG A 19 -9.78 -1.10 20.71
N GLY A 20 -9.76 0.22 20.58
CA GLY A 20 -8.53 1.01 20.53
C GLY A 20 -7.93 1.16 19.12
N GLU A 21 -8.50 0.54 18.11
CA GLU A 21 -8.16 0.79 16.70
C GLU A 21 -9.01 1.93 16.14
N ASN A 22 -8.40 2.80 15.34
CA ASN A 22 -9.10 3.82 14.56
C ASN A 22 -8.29 4.23 13.32
N VAL A 23 -8.97 4.90 12.39
CA VAL A 23 -8.35 5.48 11.19
C VAL A 23 -8.59 6.99 11.19
N ARG A 24 -7.53 7.76 10.93
CA ARG A 24 -7.59 9.23 10.89
C ARG A 24 -7.04 9.74 9.57
N LEU A 25 -7.71 10.76 9.02
CA LEU A 25 -7.20 11.50 7.86
C LEU A 25 -5.95 12.29 8.27
N VAL A 26 -4.91 12.22 7.44
CA VAL A 26 -3.67 13.00 7.61
C VAL A 26 -3.97 14.48 7.32
N LYS A 27 -3.85 15.33 8.34
CA LYS A 27 -4.16 16.77 8.25
C LYS A 27 -3.06 17.66 8.80
N THR A 28 -2.40 17.24 9.88
CA THR A 28 -1.40 18.03 10.61
C THR A 28 0.01 17.66 10.17
N GLU A 29 0.97 18.53 10.47
CA GLU A 29 2.39 18.25 10.21
C GLU A 29 2.87 16.98 10.91
N GLU A 30 2.41 16.75 12.13
CA GLU A 30 2.70 15.53 12.90
C GLU A 30 2.18 14.26 12.17
N HIS A 31 0.95 14.32 11.65
CA HIS A 31 0.38 13.22 10.86
C HIS A 31 1.19 12.97 9.57
N PHE A 32 1.62 14.02 8.86
CA PHE A 32 2.45 13.86 7.67
C PHE A 32 3.80 13.22 7.98
N ARG A 33 4.44 13.60 9.09
CA ARG A 33 5.70 13.00 9.52
C ARG A 33 5.53 11.52 9.89
N ALA A 34 4.47 11.18 10.62
CA ALA A 34 4.16 9.79 10.96
C ALA A 34 3.89 8.93 9.71
N ALA A 35 3.12 9.46 8.77
CA ALA A 35 2.85 8.77 7.49
C ALA A 35 4.14 8.59 6.67
N ALA A 36 4.96 9.62 6.56
CA ALA A 36 6.23 9.58 5.83
C ALA A 36 7.22 8.58 6.43
N GLN A 37 7.25 8.46 7.77
CA GLN A 37 8.07 7.46 8.46
C GLN A 37 7.62 6.03 8.09
N LEU A 38 6.32 5.74 8.18
CA LEU A 38 5.75 4.45 7.79
C LEU A 38 5.98 4.14 6.32
N PHE A 39 5.86 5.13 5.45
CA PHE A 39 6.12 5.00 4.03
C PHE A 39 7.59 4.62 3.76
N SER A 40 8.52 5.36 4.33
CA SER A 40 9.96 5.11 4.20
C SER A 40 10.32 3.70 4.68
N GLU A 41 9.91 3.33 5.88
CA GLU A 41 10.17 2.01 6.45
C GLU A 41 9.58 0.89 5.59
N GLY A 42 8.31 1.04 5.16
CA GLY A 42 7.62 0.05 4.35
C GLY A 42 8.23 -0.13 2.97
N ARG A 43 8.59 0.98 2.29
CA ARG A 43 9.25 0.92 0.97
C ARG A 43 10.64 0.30 1.05
N ARG A 44 11.42 0.65 2.05
CA ARG A 44 12.75 0.07 2.25
C ARG A 44 12.69 -1.41 2.60
N ASP A 45 11.77 -1.80 3.47
CA ASP A 45 11.54 -3.21 3.80
C ASP A 45 11.12 -4.02 2.57
N LEU A 46 10.15 -3.53 1.81
CA LEU A 46 9.69 -4.17 0.58
C LEU A 46 10.78 -4.22 -0.50
N GLY A 47 11.60 -3.18 -0.57
CA GLY A 47 12.62 -3.02 -1.62
C GLY A 47 13.89 -3.84 -1.40
N ARG A 48 14.10 -4.37 -0.20
CA ARG A 48 15.30 -5.20 0.07
C ARG A 48 15.37 -6.40 -0.86
N GLY A 49 16.51 -6.54 -1.53
CA GLY A 49 16.71 -7.58 -2.53
C GLY A 49 16.19 -7.27 -3.93
N TYR A 50 15.41 -6.20 -4.11
CA TYR A 50 14.90 -5.75 -5.42
C TYR A 50 15.53 -4.45 -5.88
N TRP A 51 15.98 -3.63 -4.93
CA TRP A 51 16.67 -2.36 -5.15
C TRP A 51 18.08 -2.44 -4.59
N THR A 52 19.00 -1.68 -5.18
CA THR A 52 20.34 -1.51 -4.65
C THR A 52 20.32 -0.75 -3.33
N GLU A 53 21.38 -0.91 -2.51
CA GLU A 53 21.50 -0.12 -1.27
C GLU A 53 21.50 1.38 -1.53
N GLU A 54 22.09 1.83 -2.65
CA GLU A 54 22.06 3.22 -3.09
C GLU A 54 20.61 3.68 -3.35
N GLY A 55 19.83 2.89 -4.07
CA GLY A 55 18.41 3.18 -4.34
C GLY A 55 17.55 3.19 -3.07
N LEU A 56 17.81 2.27 -2.14
CA LEU A 56 17.12 2.24 -0.85
C LEU A 56 17.44 3.47 0.02
N ALA A 57 18.65 3.99 -0.08
CA ALA A 57 19.09 5.17 0.68
C ALA A 57 18.36 6.46 0.27
N GLU A 58 17.85 6.55 -0.97
CA GLU A 58 17.06 7.69 -1.45
C GLU A 58 15.68 7.77 -0.79
N TRP A 59 15.14 6.66 -0.27
CA TRP A 59 13.80 6.58 0.30
C TRP A 59 13.77 6.98 1.76
N THR A 60 14.10 8.26 2.02
CA THR A 60 14.08 8.85 3.36
C THR A 60 12.66 9.27 3.79
N PRO A 61 12.40 9.46 5.09
CA PRO A 61 11.15 10.06 5.54
C PRO A 61 10.89 11.45 4.97
N GLU A 62 11.93 12.27 4.76
CA GLU A 62 11.83 13.60 4.15
C GLU A 62 11.35 13.52 2.69
N TYR A 63 11.90 12.58 1.91
CA TYR A 63 11.46 12.34 0.54
C TYR A 63 9.96 12.02 0.49
N PHE A 64 9.48 11.11 1.32
CA PHE A 64 8.05 10.74 1.34
C PHE A 64 7.17 11.80 2.00
N TYR A 65 7.68 12.60 2.91
CA TYR A 65 6.96 13.76 3.43
C TYR A 65 6.61 14.73 2.30
N ASP A 66 7.59 15.10 1.47
CA ASP A 66 7.39 15.98 0.33
C ASP A 66 6.41 15.36 -0.69
N GLN A 67 6.57 14.07 -1.01
CA GLN A 67 5.64 13.35 -1.89
C GLN A 67 4.19 13.39 -1.37
N LEU A 68 3.96 13.08 -0.09
CA LEU A 68 2.62 13.11 0.50
C LEU A 68 2.00 14.51 0.51
N LYS A 69 2.80 15.55 0.70
CA LYS A 69 2.34 16.95 0.61
C LYS A 69 1.93 17.31 -0.82
N GLU A 70 2.70 16.87 -1.82
CA GLU A 70 2.39 17.05 -3.23
C GLU A 70 1.11 16.29 -3.63
N GLU A 71 0.98 15.03 -3.24
CA GLU A 71 -0.22 14.22 -3.48
C GLU A 71 -1.47 14.88 -2.87
N LYS A 72 -1.37 15.42 -1.64
CA LYS A 72 -2.45 16.19 -1.03
C LYS A 72 -2.83 17.41 -1.87
N ALA A 73 -1.86 18.15 -2.39
CA ALA A 73 -2.11 19.29 -3.26
C ALA A 73 -2.80 18.89 -4.57
N GLN A 74 -2.61 17.64 -5.03
CA GLN A 74 -3.28 17.05 -6.18
C GLN A 74 -4.68 16.46 -5.85
N GLY A 75 -5.11 16.55 -4.59
CA GLY A 75 -6.41 16.07 -4.14
C GLY A 75 -6.46 14.64 -3.60
N TRP A 76 -5.31 14.01 -3.36
CA TRP A 76 -5.24 12.72 -2.69
C TRP A 76 -5.50 12.85 -1.19
N ALA A 77 -6.02 11.79 -0.60
CA ALA A 77 -6.20 11.68 0.85
C ALA A 77 -5.33 10.55 1.40
N CYS A 78 -4.49 10.86 2.37
CA CYS A 78 -3.74 9.86 3.13
C CYS A 78 -4.41 9.62 4.48
N TYR A 79 -4.49 8.36 4.89
CA TYR A 79 -5.06 7.93 6.16
C TYR A 79 -4.05 7.16 6.98
N LEU A 80 -4.04 7.38 8.29
CA LEU A 80 -3.26 6.64 9.27
C LEU A 80 -4.16 5.73 10.09
N HIS A 81 -3.75 4.49 10.25
CA HIS A 81 -4.31 3.57 11.22
C HIS A 81 -3.57 3.73 12.56
N TYR A 82 -4.31 3.65 13.65
CA TYR A 82 -3.80 3.72 15.00
C TYR A 82 -4.25 2.52 15.82
N THR A 83 -3.33 1.97 16.59
CA THR A 83 -3.64 1.04 17.70
C THR A 83 -3.19 1.69 18.98
N LYS A 84 -4.12 1.87 19.94
CA LYS A 84 -3.84 2.52 21.25
C LYS A 84 -3.13 3.88 21.10
N ASN A 85 -3.58 4.69 20.15
CA ASN A 85 -3.02 6.01 19.79
C ASN A 85 -1.61 6.01 19.16
N GLU A 86 -1.05 4.85 18.85
CA GLU A 86 0.21 4.75 18.10
C GLU A 86 -0.09 4.50 16.61
N PRO A 87 0.48 5.29 15.68
CA PRO A 87 0.29 5.08 14.24
C PRO A 87 1.06 3.83 13.79
N ASP A 88 0.37 2.89 13.18
CA ASP A 88 0.95 1.60 12.78
C ASP A 88 0.57 1.14 11.37
N GLY A 89 -0.14 1.96 10.63
CA GLY A 89 -0.46 1.73 9.23
C GLY A 89 -0.82 3.01 8.49
N MET A 90 -0.62 2.99 7.17
CA MET A 90 -1.00 4.09 6.29
C MET A 90 -1.59 3.57 4.97
N ILE A 91 -2.41 4.38 4.33
CA ILE A 91 -2.94 4.16 2.99
C ILE A 91 -3.30 5.49 2.34
N SER A 92 -3.09 5.61 1.04
CA SER A 92 -3.47 6.79 0.24
C SER A 92 -4.56 6.46 -0.76
N VAL A 93 -5.44 7.43 -1.00
CA VAL A 93 -6.59 7.32 -1.91
C VAL A 93 -6.59 8.50 -2.87
N ASP A 94 -6.53 8.21 -4.15
CA ASP A 94 -6.80 9.17 -5.23
C ASP A 94 -8.29 9.13 -5.58
N HIS A 95 -9.05 10.09 -5.07
CA HIS A 95 -10.49 10.17 -5.32
C HIS A 95 -10.84 10.47 -6.79
N LYS A 96 -9.98 11.19 -7.49
CA LYS A 96 -10.19 11.56 -8.89
C LYS A 96 -9.90 10.39 -9.82
N GLY A 97 -8.77 9.71 -9.59
CA GLY A 97 -8.31 8.60 -10.43
C GLY A 97 -8.88 7.24 -10.04
N GLY A 98 -9.56 7.13 -8.89
CA GLY A 98 -10.06 5.84 -8.41
C GLY A 98 -8.94 4.86 -8.03
N ARG A 99 -7.85 5.38 -7.44
CA ARG A 99 -6.66 4.58 -7.09
C ARG A 99 -6.48 4.49 -5.58
N ILE A 100 -5.99 3.35 -5.13
CA ILE A 100 -5.56 3.10 -3.75
C ILE A 100 -4.08 2.76 -3.81
N GLU A 101 -3.27 3.53 -3.08
CA GLU A 101 -1.81 3.39 -3.10
C GLU A 101 -1.22 3.45 -1.69
N HIS A 102 0.05 3.11 -1.58
CA HIS A 102 0.87 3.30 -0.37
C HIS A 102 0.30 2.60 0.87
N LEU A 103 -0.18 1.36 0.72
CA LEU A 103 -0.58 0.56 1.87
C LEU A 103 0.65 -0.02 2.56
N PHE A 104 1.02 0.54 3.70
CA PHE A 104 2.11 0.06 4.54
C PHE A 104 1.65 -0.15 5.97
N ILE A 105 2.06 -1.27 6.56
CA ILE A 105 1.81 -1.62 7.95
C ILE A 105 3.15 -1.77 8.65
N ALA A 106 3.30 -1.13 9.81
CA ALA A 106 4.49 -1.24 10.64
C ALA A 106 4.83 -2.71 10.92
N ALA A 107 6.10 -3.06 10.91
CA ALA A 107 6.54 -4.45 11.07
C ALA A 107 5.96 -5.12 12.32
N SER A 108 5.90 -4.40 13.45
CA SER A 108 5.33 -4.86 14.72
C SER A 108 3.81 -5.09 14.69
N ALA A 109 3.12 -4.53 13.71
CA ALA A 109 1.65 -4.59 13.56
C ALA A 109 1.18 -5.54 12.45
N ARG A 110 2.10 -6.14 11.69
CA ARG A 110 1.79 -7.07 10.60
C ARG A 110 1.16 -8.37 11.12
N GLY A 111 0.40 -9.04 10.25
CA GLY A 111 -0.25 -10.32 10.58
C GLY A 111 -1.48 -10.20 11.48
N LYS A 112 -1.97 -9.00 11.77
CA LYS A 112 -3.15 -8.74 12.62
C LYS A 112 -4.41 -8.34 11.83
N GLY A 113 -4.37 -8.45 10.51
CA GLY A 113 -5.49 -8.09 9.62
C GLY A 113 -5.68 -6.59 9.37
N ILE A 114 -4.75 -5.73 9.81
CA ILE A 114 -4.85 -4.28 9.65
C ILE A 114 -4.84 -3.90 8.17
N GLY A 115 -3.97 -4.51 7.36
CA GLY A 115 -3.91 -4.26 5.91
C GLY A 115 -5.22 -4.54 5.19
N GLN A 116 -5.90 -5.63 5.52
CA GLN A 116 -7.22 -5.97 4.98
C GLN A 116 -8.26 -4.93 5.35
N LYS A 117 -8.30 -4.52 6.61
CA LYS A 117 -9.23 -3.50 7.12
C LYS A 117 -9.01 -2.15 6.45
N MET A 118 -7.75 -1.74 6.31
CA MET A 118 -7.41 -0.47 5.67
C MET A 118 -7.72 -0.49 4.17
N LEU A 119 -7.48 -1.60 3.48
CA LEU A 119 -7.81 -1.72 2.06
C LEU A 119 -9.32 -1.64 1.82
N ASP A 120 -10.12 -2.32 2.63
CA ASP A 120 -11.59 -2.22 2.55
C ASP A 120 -12.09 -0.81 2.91
N PHE A 121 -11.51 -0.20 3.94
CA PHE A 121 -11.78 1.19 4.31
C PHE A 121 -11.52 2.15 3.12
N ALA A 122 -10.35 2.04 2.48
CA ALA A 122 -9.98 2.88 1.34
C ALA A 122 -10.92 2.66 0.14
N ARG A 123 -11.27 1.41 -0.16
CA ARG A 123 -12.24 1.09 -1.22
C ARG A 123 -13.59 1.78 -0.98
N LYS A 124 -14.09 1.78 0.25
CA LYS A 124 -15.34 2.44 0.62
C LYS A 124 -15.26 3.97 0.55
N LYS A 125 -14.07 4.56 0.49
CA LYS A 125 -13.86 6.00 0.24
C LYS A 125 -13.96 6.37 -1.24
N LEU A 126 -14.14 5.39 -2.12
CA LEU A 126 -14.24 5.55 -3.57
C LEU A 126 -15.61 5.10 -4.12
N PRO A 127 -16.73 5.63 -3.62
CA PRO A 127 -18.07 5.18 -4.05
C PRO A 127 -18.33 5.45 -5.54
N GLU A 128 -17.69 6.46 -6.12
CA GLU A 128 -17.78 6.79 -7.55
C GLU A 128 -16.97 5.86 -8.45
N HIS A 129 -16.12 5.01 -7.85
CA HIS A 129 -15.25 4.07 -8.55
C HIS A 129 -15.53 2.64 -8.06
N PRO A 130 -16.53 1.93 -8.62
CA PRO A 130 -16.88 0.58 -8.18
C PRO A 130 -15.76 -0.43 -8.42
N HIS A 131 -14.86 -0.13 -9.36
CA HIS A 131 -13.69 -0.95 -9.71
C HIS A 131 -12.39 -0.15 -9.55
N PRO A 132 -12.02 0.23 -8.32
CA PRO A 132 -10.78 0.97 -8.10
C PRO A 132 -9.57 0.12 -8.47
N THR A 133 -8.44 0.78 -8.70
CA THR A 133 -7.16 0.14 -9.01
C THR A 133 -6.16 0.34 -7.88
N LEU A 134 -5.17 -0.53 -7.84
CA LEU A 134 -3.95 -0.39 -7.01
C LEU A 134 -2.75 -0.91 -7.81
N THR A 135 -1.55 -0.59 -7.35
CA THR A 135 -0.34 -1.19 -7.89
C THR A 135 0.36 -2.06 -6.85
N VAL A 136 1.05 -3.08 -7.33
CA VAL A 136 1.80 -4.01 -6.49
C VAL A 136 3.01 -4.55 -7.26
N LEU A 137 4.15 -4.65 -6.59
CA LEU A 137 5.33 -5.26 -7.18
C LEU A 137 5.10 -6.77 -7.39
N ASP A 138 5.44 -7.32 -8.55
CA ASP A 138 5.27 -8.74 -8.91
C ASP A 138 5.99 -9.68 -7.92
N LYS A 139 7.07 -9.21 -7.31
CA LYS A 139 7.84 -9.93 -6.29
C LYS A 139 7.19 -9.92 -4.89
N ASN A 140 6.20 -9.04 -4.67
CA ASN A 140 5.45 -9.01 -3.41
C ASN A 140 4.34 -10.06 -3.42
N THR A 141 4.73 -11.33 -3.45
CA THR A 141 3.82 -12.47 -3.56
C THR A 141 2.80 -12.54 -2.42
N ARG A 142 3.19 -12.08 -1.22
CA ARG A 142 2.29 -12.03 -0.06
C ARG A 142 1.14 -11.02 -0.26
N ALA A 143 1.44 -9.83 -0.75
CA ALA A 143 0.43 -8.81 -1.05
C ALA A 143 -0.45 -9.26 -2.22
N LEU A 144 0.14 -9.79 -3.29
CA LEU A 144 -0.59 -10.34 -4.43
C LEU A 144 -1.62 -11.39 -4.00
N ALA A 145 -1.20 -12.34 -3.16
CA ALA A 145 -2.08 -13.39 -2.65
C ALA A 145 -3.23 -12.80 -1.82
N LEU A 146 -2.94 -11.82 -0.94
CA LEU A 146 -3.95 -11.14 -0.16
C LEU A 146 -4.96 -10.40 -1.05
N TYR A 147 -4.48 -9.61 -2.01
CA TYR A 147 -5.34 -8.83 -2.90
C TYR A 147 -6.24 -9.74 -3.75
N ARG A 148 -5.71 -10.84 -4.30
CA ARG A 148 -6.52 -11.84 -5.02
C ARG A 148 -7.64 -12.41 -4.16
N ARG A 149 -7.35 -12.76 -2.90
CA ARG A 149 -8.36 -13.25 -1.94
C ARG A 149 -9.42 -12.20 -1.61
N MET A 150 -9.10 -10.92 -1.72
CA MET A 150 -10.04 -9.82 -1.50
C MET A 150 -10.81 -9.41 -2.76
N GLY A 151 -10.65 -10.12 -3.87
CA GLY A 151 -11.39 -9.87 -5.11
C GLY A 151 -10.68 -8.94 -6.11
N TRP A 152 -9.37 -8.72 -5.94
CA TRP A 152 -8.56 -7.95 -6.88
C TRP A 152 -7.94 -8.86 -7.93
N LYS A 153 -7.90 -8.40 -9.19
CA LYS A 153 -7.31 -9.13 -10.32
C LYS A 153 -6.29 -8.28 -11.05
N VAL A 154 -5.20 -8.91 -11.47
CA VAL A 154 -4.20 -8.26 -12.32
C VAL A 154 -4.83 -7.90 -13.66
N CYS A 155 -4.72 -6.63 -14.04
CA CYS A 155 -5.26 -6.12 -15.31
C CYS A 155 -4.21 -5.44 -16.20
N GLY A 156 -2.97 -5.27 -15.74
CA GLY A 156 -1.91 -4.66 -16.54
C GLY A 156 -0.58 -4.57 -15.81
N VAL A 157 0.39 -3.96 -16.48
CA VAL A 157 1.71 -3.62 -15.97
C VAL A 157 1.90 -2.11 -16.15
N GLU A 158 2.23 -1.39 -15.08
CA GLU A 158 2.46 0.06 -15.13
C GLU A 158 3.93 0.40 -15.42
N LEU A 159 4.84 -0.29 -14.77
CA LEU A 159 6.29 -0.09 -14.91
C LEU A 159 7.04 -1.41 -14.94
N VAL A 160 8.14 -1.42 -15.67
CA VAL A 160 9.13 -2.51 -15.67
C VAL A 160 10.44 -1.95 -15.15
N PHE A 161 10.99 -2.57 -14.13
CA PHE A 161 12.30 -2.25 -13.58
C PHE A 161 13.34 -3.23 -14.14
N ASP A 162 14.32 -2.69 -14.83
CA ASP A 162 15.37 -3.47 -15.52
C ASP A 162 16.74 -2.97 -15.05
N PRO A 163 17.56 -3.82 -14.40
CA PRO A 163 18.90 -3.44 -13.95
C PRO A 163 19.81 -2.89 -15.06
N ALA A 164 19.53 -3.24 -16.32
CA ALA A 164 20.28 -2.71 -17.45
C ALA A 164 19.94 -1.25 -17.79
N LYS A 165 18.81 -0.73 -17.30
CA LYS A 165 18.29 0.60 -17.60
C LYS A 165 18.13 1.50 -16.37
N ASP A 166 17.90 0.89 -15.22
CA ASP A 166 17.70 1.57 -13.94
C ASP A 166 18.81 1.16 -12.96
N ARG A 167 19.71 2.08 -12.66
CA ARG A 167 20.85 1.85 -11.77
C ARG A 167 20.46 1.44 -10.35
N PHE A 168 19.25 1.76 -9.93
CA PHE A 168 18.75 1.42 -8.61
C PHE A 168 18.05 0.06 -8.56
N ALA A 169 17.65 -0.49 -9.70
CA ALA A 169 17.08 -1.84 -9.75
C ALA A 169 18.17 -2.91 -9.61
N ALA A 170 18.04 -3.80 -8.64
CA ALA A 170 18.96 -4.91 -8.44
C ALA A 170 18.51 -6.17 -9.20
N VAL A 171 17.23 -6.30 -9.50
CA VAL A 171 16.62 -7.41 -10.23
C VAL A 171 15.56 -6.91 -11.19
N HIS A 172 15.27 -7.70 -12.21
CA HIS A 172 14.13 -7.45 -13.07
C HIS A 172 12.82 -7.66 -12.29
N SER A 173 11.93 -6.67 -12.31
CA SER A 173 10.63 -6.73 -11.64
C SER A 173 9.60 -5.85 -12.35
N GLU A 174 8.33 -6.12 -12.09
CA GLU A 174 7.21 -5.39 -12.69
C GLU A 174 6.29 -4.81 -11.64
N LEU A 175 5.85 -3.57 -11.83
CA LEU A 175 4.77 -2.98 -11.06
C LEU A 175 3.44 -3.32 -11.74
N LEU A 176 2.74 -4.26 -11.17
CA LEU A 176 1.46 -4.75 -11.68
C LEU A 176 0.33 -3.82 -11.29
N VAL A 177 -0.63 -3.63 -12.18
CA VAL A 177 -1.90 -2.98 -11.87
C VAL A 177 -2.93 -4.04 -11.54
N MET A 178 -3.60 -3.90 -10.41
CA MET A 178 -4.74 -4.73 -10.04
C MET A 178 -6.01 -3.90 -9.98
N ARG A 179 -7.14 -4.50 -10.35
CA ARG A 179 -8.47 -3.91 -10.32
C ARG A 179 -9.37 -4.72 -9.41
N TYR A 180 -10.18 -4.05 -8.60
CA TYR A 180 -11.20 -4.69 -7.79
C TYR A 180 -12.36 -5.18 -8.65
N GLU A 181 -12.70 -6.45 -8.55
CA GLU A 181 -13.80 -7.08 -9.32
C GLU A 181 -14.96 -7.57 -8.43
N GLY A 182 -14.75 -7.54 -7.10
CA GLY A 182 -15.74 -8.01 -6.14
C GLY A 182 -15.44 -9.37 -5.58
#